data_856b73353ee971882a2b1f0904f7d9f0
#
_entry.id   856b73353ee971882a2b1f0904f7d9f0
#
_cell.length_a   1.000
_cell.length_b   1.000
_cell.length_c   1.000
_cell.angle_alpha   90.00
_cell.angle_beta   90.00
_cell.angle_gamma   90.00
#
_symmetry.space_group_name_H-M   'P 1'
#
loop_
_entity.id
_entity.type
_entity.pdbx_description
1 polymer ?
#
loop_
_entity_poly.entity_id
_entity_poly.type
_entity_poly.pdbx_seq_one_letter_code
_entity_poly.pdbx_strand_id
1 'polypeptide(L)'
;LETFTHNTINKKQHDALVSLSKYASTLDDPAAKNYVVDNWKENTHTLLYAFYIKQRFDIFNILYHDDNPIAMAGAYVFNYQPIIGVRTFTHLDFRGGGYWCQARHILPAQIDYYDKQNFKKVWLTFNSYNYKLVNFLKRISEGKASHFGAGKDSPKNLYKHLKWHDEIKIIQYTDQIVAELDIASYKDTHSL
;
A
#
# COMPACT_ATOMS: atom_id res chain seq x y z
N LEU A 1 5.11 -11.65 -7.28
CA LEU A 1 4.56 -11.21 -6.00
C LEU A 1 4.66 -12.32 -4.98
N GLU A 2 5.29 -12.07 -3.85
CA GLU A 2 5.22 -12.93 -2.68
C GLU A 2 4.24 -12.34 -1.66
N THR A 3 3.36 -13.21 -1.13
CA THR A 3 2.42 -12.84 -0.05
C THR A 3 2.71 -13.75 1.13
N PHE A 4 2.89 -13.18 2.30
CA PHE A 4 3.18 -13.94 3.52
C PHE A 4 2.52 -13.30 4.75
N THR A 5 2.31 -14.09 5.77
CA THR A 5 1.81 -13.65 7.08
C THR A 5 2.98 -13.49 8.04
N HIS A 6 2.75 -12.80 9.15
CA HIS A 6 3.79 -12.55 10.16
C HIS A 6 4.46 -13.83 10.69
N ASN A 7 3.73 -14.95 10.73
CA ASN A 7 4.27 -16.23 11.23
C ASN A 7 5.10 -16.99 10.19
N THR A 8 5.13 -16.55 8.94
CA THR A 8 5.71 -17.31 7.83
C THR A 8 6.90 -16.61 7.16
N ILE A 9 7.37 -15.47 7.70
CA ILE A 9 8.50 -14.75 7.14
C ILE A 9 9.76 -15.63 7.16
N ASN A 10 10.37 -15.75 6.00
CA ASN A 10 11.66 -16.37 5.85
C ASN A 10 12.78 -15.33 5.75
N LYS A 11 14.02 -15.81 5.75
CA LYS A 11 15.20 -14.94 5.68
C LYS A 11 15.22 -14.08 4.40
N LYS A 12 14.86 -14.67 3.25
CA LYS A 12 14.84 -13.93 1.96
C LYS A 12 13.87 -12.75 2.02
N GLN A 13 12.68 -12.97 2.54
CA GLN A 13 11.67 -11.93 2.71
C GLN A 13 12.10 -10.85 3.69
N HIS A 14 12.68 -11.25 4.82
CA HIS A 14 13.23 -10.31 5.78
C HIS A 14 14.33 -9.44 5.15
N ASP A 15 15.28 -10.04 4.45
CA ASP A 15 16.38 -9.33 3.80
C ASP A 15 15.86 -8.38 2.71
N ALA A 16 14.82 -8.77 1.98
CA ALA A 16 14.16 -7.92 0.98
C ALA A 16 13.50 -6.69 1.62
N LEU A 17 12.78 -6.86 2.73
CA LEU A 17 12.17 -5.75 3.47
C LEU A 17 13.24 -4.79 3.99
N VAL A 18 14.33 -5.31 4.53
CA VAL A 18 15.46 -4.50 4.99
C VAL A 18 16.11 -3.74 3.84
N SER A 19 16.33 -4.39 2.69
CA SER A 19 16.91 -3.77 1.51
C SER A 19 16.05 -2.60 1.00
N LEU A 20 14.75 -2.82 0.81
CA LEU A 20 13.82 -1.77 0.39
C LEU A 20 13.78 -0.62 1.39
N SER A 21 13.82 -0.92 2.67
CA SER A 21 13.81 0.07 3.73
C SER A 21 15.06 0.93 3.74
N LYS A 22 16.23 0.31 3.63
CA LYS A 22 17.50 1.02 3.52
C LYS A 22 17.52 1.93 2.30
N TYR A 23 17.08 1.42 1.16
CA TYR A 23 16.97 2.22 -0.05
C TYR A 23 16.02 3.41 0.15
N ALA A 24 14.82 3.20 0.70
CA ALA A 24 13.88 4.27 0.99
C ALA A 24 14.47 5.36 1.89
N SER A 25 15.32 4.98 2.85
CA SER A 25 15.98 5.94 3.77
C SER A 25 17.03 6.82 3.09
N THR A 26 17.53 6.42 1.93
CA THR A 26 18.50 7.22 1.14
C THR A 26 17.85 8.27 0.27
N LEU A 27 16.53 8.19 0.05
CA LEU A 27 15.83 9.09 -0.84
C LEU A 27 15.50 10.42 -0.17
N ASP A 28 15.73 11.49 -0.90
CA ASP A 28 15.25 12.83 -0.53
C ASP A 28 13.80 13.02 -0.98
N ASP A 29 12.94 12.09 -0.60
CA ASP A 29 11.53 12.09 -0.93
C ASP A 29 10.75 12.69 0.24
N PRO A 30 10.00 13.80 0.04
CA PRO A 30 9.18 14.38 1.11
C PRO A 30 8.16 13.40 1.68
N ALA A 31 7.64 12.47 0.88
CA ALA A 31 6.75 11.41 1.36
C ALA A 31 7.51 10.39 2.22
N ALA A 32 8.77 10.12 1.90
CA ALA A 32 9.64 9.29 2.71
C ALA A 32 10.14 10.00 3.97
N LYS A 33 10.45 11.31 3.89
CA LYS A 33 11.01 12.08 4.99
C LYS A 33 10.19 12.06 6.27
N ASN A 34 8.87 12.17 6.17
CA ASN A 34 8.04 12.42 7.34
C ASN A 34 7.52 11.17 8.05
N TYR A 35 7.66 10.00 7.44
CA TYR A 35 7.08 8.79 8.00
C TYR A 35 8.04 7.60 8.06
N VAL A 36 8.91 7.53 7.09
CA VAL A 36 9.82 6.40 6.92
C VAL A 36 11.20 6.77 7.46
N VAL A 37 11.67 7.97 7.19
CA VAL A 37 13.09 8.33 7.36
C VAL A 37 13.53 8.41 8.80
N ASP A 38 12.77 9.05 9.67
CA ASP A 38 13.19 9.17 11.09
C ASP A 38 13.13 7.83 11.80
N ASN A 39 12.16 6.99 11.43
CA ASN A 39 12.01 5.65 12.01
C ASN A 39 12.88 4.58 11.33
N TRP A 40 13.29 4.80 10.07
CA TRP A 40 14.04 3.81 9.30
C TRP A 40 15.54 4.03 9.32
N LYS A 41 16.02 5.26 9.53
CA LYS A 41 17.44 5.56 9.65
C LYS A 41 18.08 4.95 10.89
N GLU A 42 17.37 4.94 12.00
CA GLU A 42 17.94 4.52 13.29
C GLU A 42 17.66 3.08 13.65
N ASN A 43 16.52 2.51 13.21
CA ASN A 43 16.05 1.19 13.68
C ASN A 43 15.28 0.40 12.63
N THR A 44 15.70 0.41 11.39
CA THR A 44 14.99 -0.29 10.29
C THR A 44 14.68 -1.74 10.63
N HIS A 45 15.65 -2.46 11.18
CA HIS A 45 15.48 -3.84 11.61
C HIS A 45 14.50 -3.97 12.77
N THR A 46 14.62 -3.10 13.76
CA THR A 46 13.82 -3.16 14.98
C THR A 46 12.36 -2.79 14.71
N LEU A 47 12.11 -1.85 13.80
CA LEU A 47 10.76 -1.43 13.46
C LEU A 47 10.04 -2.46 12.60
N LEU A 48 10.66 -2.97 11.56
CA LEU A 48 10.10 -4.07 10.77
C LEU A 48 9.89 -5.30 11.64
N TYR A 49 10.87 -5.65 12.46
CA TYR A 49 10.81 -6.76 13.37
C TYR A 49 9.76 -6.54 14.47
N ALA A 50 9.68 -5.36 15.06
CA ALA A 50 8.66 -5.04 16.07
C ALA A 50 7.25 -4.97 15.49
N PHE A 51 7.07 -4.43 14.30
CA PHE A 51 5.79 -4.51 13.58
C PHE A 51 5.42 -5.93 13.24
N TYR A 52 6.40 -6.71 12.87
CA TYR A 52 6.26 -8.08 12.46
C TYR A 52 5.96 -8.98 13.66
N ILE A 53 6.77 -8.93 14.71
CA ILE A 53 6.63 -9.73 15.94
C ILE A 53 5.41 -9.30 16.77
N LYS A 54 5.08 -8.03 16.78
CA LYS A 54 3.87 -7.54 17.47
C LYS A 54 2.57 -7.80 16.70
N GLN A 55 2.62 -8.64 15.68
CA GLN A 55 1.44 -9.09 14.94
C GLN A 55 0.57 -7.93 14.41
N ARG A 56 1.21 -6.86 13.96
CA ARG A 56 0.45 -5.72 13.43
C ARG A 56 -0.02 -5.94 12.00
N PHE A 57 0.65 -6.82 11.27
CA PHE A 57 0.28 -7.14 9.90
C PHE A 57 -0.33 -8.53 9.81
N ASP A 58 -1.54 -8.62 9.28
CA ASP A 58 -2.16 -9.89 8.93
C ASP A 58 -1.45 -10.52 7.74
N ILE A 59 -1.13 -9.67 6.76
CA ILE A 59 -0.34 -10.04 5.58
C ILE A 59 0.68 -8.96 5.24
N PHE A 60 1.70 -9.38 4.54
CA PHE A 60 2.68 -8.51 3.91
C PHE A 60 2.96 -8.98 2.48
N ASN A 61 3.22 -8.06 1.57
CA ASN A 61 3.49 -8.36 0.17
C ASN A 61 4.81 -7.73 -0.25
N ILE A 62 5.61 -8.50 -1.00
CA ILE A 62 6.81 -8.03 -1.67
C ILE A 62 6.69 -8.35 -3.16
N LEU A 63 6.90 -7.37 -4.00
CA LEU A 63 7.00 -7.54 -5.45
C LEU A 63 8.47 -7.54 -5.85
N TYR A 64 8.83 -8.51 -6.68
CA TYR A 64 10.18 -8.66 -7.22
C TYR A 64 10.18 -8.44 -8.73
N HIS A 65 11.29 -7.94 -9.23
CA HIS A 65 11.65 -7.88 -10.63
C HIS A 65 13.07 -8.44 -10.76
N ASP A 66 13.24 -9.49 -11.55
CA ASP A 66 14.50 -10.21 -11.69
C ASP A 66 15.19 -10.51 -10.33
N ASP A 67 14.41 -11.12 -9.42
CA ASP A 67 14.82 -11.44 -8.05
C ASP A 67 15.15 -10.24 -7.13
N ASN A 68 15.10 -9.02 -7.64
CA ASN A 68 15.27 -7.82 -6.84
C ASN A 68 13.94 -7.34 -6.28
N PRO A 69 13.84 -7.07 -4.95
CA PRO A 69 12.64 -6.52 -4.38
C PRO A 69 12.44 -5.07 -4.84
N ILE A 70 11.29 -4.76 -5.41
CA ILE A 70 11.00 -3.44 -6.00
C ILE A 70 9.86 -2.69 -5.33
N ALA A 71 8.98 -3.41 -4.65
CA ALA A 71 7.87 -2.79 -3.93
C ALA A 71 7.41 -3.65 -2.75
N MET A 72 6.82 -3.00 -1.76
CA MET A 72 6.27 -3.66 -0.59
C MET A 72 5.05 -2.92 -0.05
N ALA A 73 4.17 -3.63 0.63
CA ALA A 73 3.17 -3.08 1.55
C ALA A 73 2.64 -4.17 2.48
N GLY A 74 2.19 -3.75 3.65
CA GLY A 74 1.48 -4.59 4.60
C GLY A 74 0.00 -4.25 4.69
N ALA A 75 -0.76 -5.10 5.39
CA ALA A 75 -2.14 -4.84 5.74
C ALA A 75 -2.48 -5.45 7.10
N TYR A 76 -3.41 -4.84 7.82
CA TYR A 76 -3.85 -5.29 9.14
C TYR A 76 -5.30 -4.85 9.41
N VAL A 77 -5.93 -5.51 10.37
CA VAL A 77 -7.25 -5.10 10.87
C VAL A 77 -7.10 -4.21 12.10
N PHE A 78 -7.73 -3.04 12.05
CA PHE A 78 -7.84 -2.15 13.19
C PHE A 78 -9.32 -1.79 13.43
N ASN A 79 -9.81 -1.97 14.65
CA ASN A 79 -11.21 -1.74 14.99
C ASN A 79 -12.18 -2.43 14.02
N TYR A 80 -11.95 -3.70 13.73
CA TYR A 80 -12.74 -4.51 12.79
C TYR A 80 -12.71 -4.01 11.34
N GLN A 81 -11.76 -3.15 10.99
CA GLN A 81 -11.63 -2.59 9.66
C GLN A 81 -10.29 -2.94 9.05
N PRO A 82 -10.24 -3.64 7.91
CA PRO A 82 -9.00 -3.94 7.23
C PRO A 82 -8.42 -2.69 6.58
N ILE A 83 -7.19 -2.38 6.94
CA ILE A 83 -6.42 -1.28 6.37
C ILE A 83 -5.36 -1.88 5.47
N ILE A 84 -5.38 -1.54 4.19
CA ILE A 84 -4.46 -2.04 3.16
C ILE A 84 -3.47 -0.95 2.74
N GLY A 85 -2.38 -1.36 2.10
CA GLY A 85 -1.35 -0.44 1.61
C GLY A 85 -0.57 0.24 2.73
N VAL A 86 -0.42 -0.41 3.87
CA VAL A 86 0.32 0.13 5.02
C VAL A 86 1.82 -0.08 4.80
N ARG A 87 2.62 0.93 5.10
CA ARG A 87 4.07 0.91 4.85
C ARG A 87 4.40 0.69 3.38
N THR A 88 3.58 1.25 2.51
CA THR A 88 3.77 1.21 1.06
C THR A 88 5.07 1.85 0.64
N PHE A 89 5.86 1.12 -0.11
CA PHE A 89 7.03 1.62 -0.78
C PHE A 89 7.17 1.01 -2.17
N THR A 90 7.63 1.81 -3.13
CA THR A 90 8.00 1.35 -4.48
C THR A 90 9.33 2.02 -4.85
N HIS A 91 10.29 1.23 -5.32
CA HIS A 91 11.57 1.69 -5.81
C HIS A 91 11.38 2.73 -6.92
N LEU A 92 12.20 3.79 -6.94
CA LEU A 92 12.01 4.92 -7.84
C LEU A 92 11.92 4.52 -9.31
N ASP A 93 12.81 3.63 -9.76
CA ASP A 93 12.88 3.18 -11.15
C ASP A 93 11.60 2.43 -11.61
N PHE A 94 10.79 2.01 -10.66
CA PHE A 94 9.55 1.27 -10.90
C PHE A 94 8.28 2.07 -10.53
N ARG A 95 8.42 3.36 -10.28
CA ARG A 95 7.29 4.27 -10.07
C ARG A 95 6.74 4.76 -11.40
N GLY A 96 5.49 4.47 -11.69
CA GLY A 96 4.87 4.83 -12.97
C GLY A 96 5.32 3.91 -14.12
N GLY A 97 5.47 4.45 -15.33
CA GLY A 97 6.08 3.75 -16.47
C GLY A 97 5.43 2.43 -16.90
N GLY A 98 4.20 2.14 -16.46
CA GLY A 98 3.52 0.89 -16.75
C GLY A 98 3.66 -0.21 -15.69
N TYR A 99 4.55 -0.08 -14.71
CA TYR A 99 4.73 -1.08 -13.66
C TYR A 99 3.57 -1.11 -12.66
N TRP A 100 3.13 0.02 -12.17
CA TRP A 100 1.97 0.15 -11.27
C TRP A 100 1.98 -0.87 -10.11
N CYS A 101 3.12 -1.07 -9.50
CA CYS A 101 3.40 -2.13 -8.52
C CYS A 101 2.32 -2.27 -7.45
N GLN A 102 1.86 -1.16 -6.89
CA GLN A 102 0.83 -1.18 -5.87
C GLN A 102 -0.54 -1.53 -6.44
N ALA A 103 -0.99 -0.78 -7.46
CA ALA A 103 -2.34 -0.91 -7.99
C ALA A 103 -2.60 -2.19 -8.77
N ARG A 104 -1.57 -2.77 -9.40
CA ARG A 104 -1.70 -4.01 -10.20
C ARG A 104 -1.47 -5.28 -9.40
N HIS A 105 -0.64 -5.22 -8.37
CA HIS A 105 -0.14 -6.43 -7.75
C HIS A 105 -0.41 -6.48 -6.25
N ILE A 106 0.01 -5.46 -5.50
CA ILE A 106 -0.01 -5.53 -4.05
C ILE A 106 -1.42 -5.31 -3.49
N LEU A 107 -2.04 -4.17 -3.82
CA LEU A 107 -3.38 -3.85 -3.28
C LEU A 107 -4.45 -4.87 -3.71
N PRO A 108 -4.51 -5.34 -4.97
CA PRO A 108 -5.42 -6.41 -5.34
C PRO A 108 -5.26 -7.69 -4.50
N ALA A 109 -4.02 -8.10 -4.23
CA ALA A 109 -3.77 -9.28 -3.41
C ALA A 109 -4.24 -9.09 -1.94
N GLN A 110 -4.10 -7.88 -1.41
CA GLN A 110 -4.61 -7.55 -0.07
C GLN A 110 -6.15 -7.49 -0.04
N ILE A 111 -6.78 -6.95 -1.09
CA ILE A 111 -8.25 -6.96 -1.24
C ILE A 111 -8.76 -8.40 -1.28
N ASP A 112 -8.16 -9.26 -2.09
CA ASP A 112 -8.54 -10.67 -2.19
C ASP A 112 -8.36 -11.42 -0.87
N TYR A 113 -7.33 -11.09 -0.10
CA TYR A 113 -7.11 -11.68 1.22
C TYR A 113 -8.27 -11.37 2.18
N TYR A 114 -8.71 -10.12 2.23
CA TYR A 114 -9.81 -9.72 3.12
C TYR A 114 -11.19 -10.12 2.59
N ASP A 115 -11.38 -10.16 1.28
CA ASP A 115 -12.60 -10.70 0.68
C ASP A 115 -12.83 -12.16 1.08
N LYS A 116 -11.78 -13.00 1.06
CA LYS A 116 -11.83 -14.39 1.52
C LYS A 116 -12.17 -14.54 3.01
N GLN A 117 -11.96 -13.50 3.80
CA GLN A 117 -12.35 -13.40 5.19
C GLN A 117 -13.74 -12.77 5.39
N ASN A 118 -14.52 -12.58 4.30
CA ASN A 118 -15.85 -12.00 4.29
C ASN A 118 -15.93 -10.51 4.68
N PHE A 119 -14.84 -9.78 4.64
CA PHE A 119 -14.91 -8.33 4.72
C PHE A 119 -15.57 -7.75 3.47
N LYS A 120 -16.40 -6.72 3.66
CA LYS A 120 -17.10 -6.05 2.54
C LYS A 120 -16.36 -4.82 2.05
N LYS A 121 -15.49 -4.28 2.89
CA LYS A 121 -14.76 -3.04 2.62
C LYS A 121 -13.33 -3.17 3.10
N VAL A 122 -12.46 -2.42 2.44
CA VAL A 122 -11.09 -2.17 2.89
C VAL A 122 -10.83 -0.66 2.94
N TRP A 123 -9.85 -0.25 3.70
CA TRP A 123 -9.50 1.13 3.91
C TRP A 123 -8.06 1.40 3.50
N LEU A 124 -7.83 2.56 2.89
CA LEU A 124 -6.50 3.09 2.61
C LEU A 124 -6.30 4.34 3.45
N THR A 125 -5.11 4.47 4.01
CA THR A 125 -4.75 5.63 4.81
C THR A 125 -3.55 6.32 4.19
N PHE A 126 -3.60 7.63 4.10
CA PHE A 126 -2.56 8.47 3.53
C PHE A 126 -2.14 9.52 4.54
N ASN A 127 -0.84 9.71 4.68
CA ASN A 127 -0.35 10.81 5.47
C ASN A 127 -0.75 12.14 4.82
N SER A 128 -1.23 13.09 5.60
CA SER A 128 -1.64 14.43 5.13
C SER A 128 -0.52 15.18 4.40
N TYR A 129 0.74 14.90 4.73
CA TYR A 129 1.90 15.47 4.04
C TYR A 129 2.06 14.97 2.60
N ASN A 130 1.42 13.85 2.25
CA ASN A 130 1.43 13.32 0.89
C ASN A 130 0.30 13.90 0.03
N TYR A 131 0.01 15.18 0.21
CA TYR A 131 -1.10 15.87 -0.44
C TYR A 131 -1.08 15.80 -1.97
N LYS A 132 0.10 15.74 -2.59
CA LYS A 132 0.22 15.61 -4.04
C LYS A 132 -0.36 14.29 -4.55
N LEU A 133 -0.01 13.19 -3.89
CA LEU A 133 -0.57 11.87 -4.19
C LEU A 133 -2.06 11.84 -3.90
N VAL A 134 -2.48 12.32 -2.73
CA VAL A 134 -3.90 12.34 -2.34
C VAL A 134 -4.74 13.13 -3.34
N ASN A 135 -4.31 14.33 -3.71
CA ASN A 135 -5.03 15.15 -4.69
C ASN A 135 -5.07 14.48 -6.07
N PHE A 136 -4.01 13.83 -6.48
CA PHE A 136 -4.00 13.07 -7.73
C PHE A 136 -5.01 11.90 -7.68
N LEU A 137 -5.03 11.10 -6.61
CA LEU A 137 -5.96 10.01 -6.44
C LEU A 137 -7.42 10.47 -6.33
N LYS A 138 -7.67 11.60 -5.64
CA LYS A 138 -8.99 12.23 -5.58
C LYS A 138 -9.49 12.61 -6.98
N ARG A 139 -8.65 13.23 -7.79
CA ARG A 139 -8.99 13.57 -9.19
C ARG A 139 -9.31 12.33 -10.03
N ILE A 140 -8.63 11.22 -9.79
CA ILE A 140 -8.94 9.96 -10.47
C ILE A 140 -10.32 9.45 -10.03
N SER A 141 -10.60 9.40 -8.74
CA SER A 141 -11.89 8.91 -8.22
C SER A 141 -13.07 9.78 -8.68
N GLU A 142 -12.82 11.07 -8.91
CA GLU A 142 -13.81 11.99 -9.44
C GLU A 142 -13.92 12.00 -10.98
N GLY A 143 -13.14 11.16 -11.66
CA GLY A 143 -13.09 11.12 -13.12
C GLY A 143 -12.43 12.35 -13.78
N LYS A 144 -11.76 13.21 -12.99
CA LYS A 144 -11.13 14.46 -13.45
C LYS A 144 -9.69 14.30 -13.93
N ALA A 145 -9.10 13.14 -13.74
CA ALA A 145 -7.79 12.81 -14.27
C ALA A 145 -7.87 11.48 -15.01
N SER A 146 -7.41 11.49 -16.26
CA SER A 146 -7.03 10.25 -16.92
C SER A 146 -5.75 9.77 -16.24
N HIS A 147 -5.83 8.57 -15.73
CA HIS A 147 -4.68 8.01 -15.10
C HIS A 147 -4.03 7.04 -16.03
N PHE A 148 -2.77 6.88 -15.85
CA PHE A 148 -2.05 5.75 -16.36
C PHE A 148 -2.02 5.61 -17.90
N GLY A 149 -1.82 6.70 -18.62
CA GLY A 149 -1.68 6.65 -20.06
C GLY A 149 -2.85 5.93 -20.76
N ALA A 150 -3.28 6.39 -21.88
CA ALA A 150 -4.44 5.90 -22.63
C ALA A 150 -4.20 4.54 -23.31
N GLY A 151 -3.46 3.61 -22.69
CA GLY A 151 -3.27 2.26 -23.22
C GLY A 151 -4.44 1.34 -22.90
N LYS A 152 -4.80 0.46 -23.84
CA LYS A 152 -5.81 -0.60 -23.64
C LYS A 152 -5.48 -1.52 -22.45
N ASP A 153 -4.21 -1.56 -22.04
CA ASP A 153 -3.68 -2.38 -20.94
C ASP A 153 -3.60 -1.63 -19.60
N SER A 154 -4.22 -0.46 -19.50
CA SER A 154 -4.33 0.25 -18.23
C SER A 154 -5.03 -0.66 -17.21
N PRO A 155 -4.44 -0.93 -16.04
CA PRO A 155 -5.10 -1.75 -15.03
C PRO A 155 -6.43 -1.10 -14.69
N LYS A 156 -7.46 -1.90 -14.56
CA LYS A 156 -8.75 -1.44 -14.07
C LYS A 156 -8.48 -0.75 -12.75
N ASN A 157 -8.75 0.52 -12.72
CA ASN A 157 -8.14 1.40 -11.73
C ASN A 157 -8.90 1.35 -10.41
N LEU A 158 -8.35 0.65 -9.45
CA LEU A 158 -8.93 0.54 -8.11
C LEU A 158 -9.22 1.93 -7.50
N TYR A 159 -8.44 2.94 -7.84
CA TYR A 159 -8.61 4.28 -7.29
C TYR A 159 -9.90 4.99 -7.72
N LYS A 160 -10.53 4.54 -8.79
CA LYS A 160 -11.87 5.02 -9.20
C LYS A 160 -12.97 4.66 -8.19
N HIS A 161 -12.73 3.62 -7.41
CA HIS A 161 -13.69 3.11 -6.43
C HIS A 161 -13.48 3.67 -5.03
N LEU A 162 -12.50 4.57 -4.85
CA LEU A 162 -12.23 5.17 -3.57
C LEU A 162 -13.30 6.21 -3.20
N LYS A 163 -13.89 6.02 -2.05
CA LYS A 163 -14.73 7.00 -1.36
C LYS A 163 -13.91 7.67 -0.28
N TRP A 164 -13.71 8.96 -0.42
CA TRP A 164 -12.91 9.76 0.52
C TRP A 164 -13.72 10.18 1.74
N HIS A 165 -13.07 10.16 2.89
CA HIS A 165 -13.65 10.55 4.17
C HIS A 165 -12.76 11.61 4.82
N ASP A 166 -13.30 12.81 4.95
CA ASP A 166 -12.53 13.95 5.52
C ASP A 166 -12.51 13.96 7.05
N GLU A 167 -13.44 13.24 7.71
CA GLU A 167 -13.65 13.33 9.16
C GLU A 167 -13.55 12.00 9.93
N ILE A 168 -13.32 10.88 9.26
CA ILE A 168 -13.32 9.58 9.96
C ILE A 168 -11.96 9.28 10.55
N LYS A 169 -11.88 9.30 11.86
CA LYS A 169 -10.76 8.80 12.65
C LYS A 169 -10.83 7.28 12.78
N ILE A 170 -10.58 6.55 11.69
CA ILE A 170 -10.56 5.09 11.71
C ILE A 170 -9.27 4.58 12.34
N ILE A 171 -8.27 5.44 12.45
CA ILE A 171 -6.91 5.10 12.81
C ILE A 171 -6.42 5.90 14.00
N GLN A 172 -5.39 5.36 14.60
CA GLN A 172 -4.75 5.85 15.81
C GLN A 172 -4.12 7.25 15.67
N TYR A 173 -3.97 7.77 14.45
CA TYR A 173 -3.27 9.01 14.16
C TYR A 173 -4.19 10.05 13.53
N THR A 174 -4.17 11.27 14.08
CA THR A 174 -5.05 12.37 13.70
C THR A 174 -4.77 13.00 12.33
N ASP A 175 -3.60 12.72 11.75
CA ASP A 175 -3.10 13.40 10.55
C ASP A 175 -3.21 12.54 9.28
N GLN A 176 -4.12 11.59 9.25
CA GLN A 176 -4.29 10.73 8.09
C GLN A 176 -5.59 11.02 7.35
N ILE A 177 -5.47 11.02 6.03
CA ILE A 177 -6.60 11.07 5.11
C ILE A 177 -6.98 9.63 4.81
N VAL A 178 -8.26 9.34 4.85
CA VAL A 178 -8.78 7.99 4.74
C VAL A 178 -9.67 7.85 3.50
N ALA A 179 -9.49 6.75 2.79
CA ALA A 179 -10.37 6.34 1.71
C ALA A 179 -10.90 4.94 1.93
N GLU A 180 -12.17 4.74 1.64
CA GLU A 180 -12.87 3.46 1.68
C GLU A 180 -12.98 2.87 0.27
N LEU A 181 -12.84 1.57 0.15
CA LEU A 181 -13.11 0.84 -1.07
C LEU A 181 -14.09 -0.30 -0.76
N ASP A 182 -15.22 -0.30 -1.46
CA ASP A 182 -16.16 -1.41 -1.45
C ASP A 182 -15.62 -2.55 -2.33
N ILE A 183 -15.49 -3.76 -1.76
CA ILE A 183 -14.86 -4.90 -2.44
C ILE A 183 -15.72 -5.40 -3.59
N ALA A 184 -17.05 -5.45 -3.41
CA ALA A 184 -17.94 -5.94 -4.47
C ALA A 184 -17.90 -5.01 -5.68
N SER A 185 -18.04 -3.71 -5.46
CA SER A 185 -17.95 -2.70 -6.53
C SER A 185 -16.62 -2.74 -7.29
N TYR A 186 -15.52 -2.99 -6.58
CA TYR A 186 -14.23 -3.17 -7.21
C TYR A 186 -14.17 -4.43 -8.07
N LYS A 187 -14.67 -5.57 -7.56
CA LYS A 187 -14.62 -6.86 -8.27
C LYS A 187 -15.52 -6.88 -9.49
N ASP A 188 -16.72 -6.29 -9.43
CA ASP A 188 -17.66 -6.26 -10.56
C ASP A 188 -17.05 -5.59 -11.80
N THR A 189 -16.17 -4.61 -11.59
CA THR A 189 -15.47 -3.95 -12.70
C THR A 189 -14.22 -4.71 -13.18
N HIS A 190 -13.77 -5.73 -12.44
CA HIS A 190 -12.59 -6.53 -12.78
C HIS A 190 -12.92 -7.89 -13.38
N SER A 191 -14.19 -8.29 -13.36
CA SER A 191 -14.68 -9.59 -13.85
C SER A 191 -15.04 -9.60 -15.34
N LEU A 192 -14.74 -8.54 -16.09
CA LEU A 192 -15.04 -8.42 -17.52
C LEU A 192 -13.78 -8.55 -18.37
#